data_e436e133d088068c64a555dee28354a4
#
_entry.id   e436e133d088068c64a555dee28354a4
#
_cell.length_a   1.000
_cell.length_b   1.000
_cell.length_c   1.000
_cell.angle_alpha   90.00
_cell.angle_beta   90.00
_cell.angle_gamma   90.00
#
_symmetry.space_group_name_H-M   'P 1'
#
loop_
_entity.id
_entity.type
_entity.pdbx_description
1 polymer ?
#
loop_
_entity_poly.entity_id
_entity_poly.type
_entity_poly.pdbx_seq_one_letter_code
_entity_poly.pdbx_strand_id
1 'polypeptide(L)'
;MQEFLNNIIPNVMAKLPDFYAAIGDTLLMVVWSGAISFVLGLTLGVLITVTKPGGILENKVVYQIVDKLVSLFRSIPFIILLTWVMPFSRVVMGTALYVRGAIVPLVFGAVPFFTRQVEGALAELDGGLIEAALSMG
;
A
#
# COMPACT_ATOMS: atom_id res chain seq x y z
N MET A 1 -39.79 7.29 -3.39
CA MET A 1 -38.34 6.97 -3.45
C MET A 1 -38.01 5.72 -2.63
N GLN A 2 -38.46 5.58 -1.40
CA GLN A 2 -38.25 4.38 -0.57
C GLN A 2 -38.88 3.11 -1.14
N GLU A 3 -40.09 3.17 -1.68
CA GLU A 3 -40.74 2.00 -2.33
C GLU A 3 -39.99 1.54 -3.59
N PHE A 4 -39.45 2.48 -4.37
CA PHE A 4 -38.65 2.18 -5.54
C PHE A 4 -37.34 1.47 -5.15
N LEU A 5 -36.63 1.94 -4.11
CA LEU A 5 -35.45 1.31 -3.58
C LEU A 5 -35.72 -0.07 -2.98
N ASN A 6 -36.83 -0.23 -2.27
CA ASN A 6 -37.27 -1.54 -1.75
C ASN A 6 -37.51 -2.58 -2.83
N ASN A 7 -38.00 -2.15 -3.99
CA ASN A 7 -38.23 -3.06 -5.12
C ASN A 7 -36.96 -3.45 -5.87
N ILE A 8 -35.97 -2.55 -5.91
CA ILE A 8 -34.71 -2.81 -6.66
C ILE A 8 -33.67 -3.51 -5.78
N ILE A 9 -33.54 -3.11 -4.49
CA ILE A 9 -32.53 -3.62 -3.56
C ILE A 9 -33.12 -4.02 -2.20
N PRO A 10 -34.10 -4.95 -2.17
CA PRO A 10 -34.84 -5.31 -0.95
C PRO A 10 -33.92 -5.81 0.18
N ASN A 11 -32.89 -6.58 -0.16
CA ASN A 11 -31.95 -7.15 0.80
C ASN A 11 -31.05 -6.08 1.47
N VAL A 12 -30.73 -5.02 0.75
CA VAL A 12 -29.95 -3.91 1.29
C VAL A 12 -30.83 -3.05 2.20
N MET A 13 -32.08 -2.78 1.79
CA MET A 13 -33.02 -2.00 2.59
C MET A 13 -33.37 -2.68 3.91
N ALA A 14 -33.49 -4.01 3.91
CA ALA A 14 -33.74 -4.80 5.12
C ALA A 14 -32.56 -4.79 6.12
N LYS A 15 -31.31 -4.54 5.63
CA LYS A 15 -30.06 -4.57 6.42
C LYS A 15 -29.29 -3.26 6.33
N LEU A 16 -29.98 -2.13 6.24
CA LEU A 16 -29.34 -0.80 6.17
C LEU A 16 -28.31 -0.53 7.28
N PRO A 17 -28.55 -0.87 8.56
CA PRO A 17 -27.55 -0.70 9.59
C PRO A 17 -26.25 -1.46 9.32
N ASP A 18 -26.35 -2.71 8.88
CA ASP A 18 -25.19 -3.55 8.54
C ASP A 18 -24.46 -2.99 7.32
N PHE A 19 -25.19 -2.43 6.37
CA PHE A 19 -24.61 -1.78 5.18
C PHE A 19 -23.77 -0.54 5.55
N TYR A 20 -24.30 0.33 6.42
CA TYR A 20 -23.52 1.49 6.90
C TYR A 20 -22.32 1.08 7.76
N ALA A 21 -22.48 0.05 8.58
CA ALA A 21 -21.35 -0.50 9.35
C ALA A 21 -20.25 -1.02 8.42
N ALA A 22 -20.61 -1.76 7.38
CA ALA A 22 -19.65 -2.27 6.38
C ALA A 22 -18.93 -1.17 5.61
N ILE A 23 -19.61 -0.05 5.31
CA ILE A 23 -18.95 1.14 4.74
C ILE A 23 -17.93 1.71 5.72
N GLY A 24 -18.30 1.86 6.99
CA GLY A 24 -17.40 2.35 8.04
C GLY A 24 -16.16 1.46 8.19
N ASP A 25 -16.35 0.15 8.24
CA ASP A 25 -15.27 -0.84 8.31
C ASP A 25 -14.34 -0.75 7.09
N THR A 26 -14.91 -0.60 5.90
CA THR A 26 -14.14 -0.43 4.66
C THR A 26 -13.30 0.84 4.70
N LEU A 27 -13.88 1.96 5.12
CA LEU A 27 -13.16 3.23 5.24
C LEU A 27 -12.03 3.14 6.27
N LEU A 28 -12.26 2.49 7.41
CA LEU A 28 -11.22 2.26 8.41
C LEU A 28 -10.08 1.41 7.84
N MET A 29 -10.38 0.32 7.13
CA MET A 29 -9.36 -0.50 6.47
C MET A 29 -8.55 0.31 5.46
N VAL A 30 -9.20 1.09 4.61
CA VAL A 30 -8.53 1.91 3.58
C VAL A 30 -7.67 3.00 4.21
N VAL A 31 -8.17 3.72 5.20
CA VAL A 31 -7.43 4.82 5.84
C VAL A 31 -6.20 4.29 6.58
N TRP A 32 -6.35 3.28 7.42
CA TRP A 32 -5.23 2.73 8.19
C TRP A 32 -4.19 2.03 7.31
N SER A 33 -4.63 1.13 6.44
CA SER A 33 -3.70 0.44 5.55
C SER A 33 -3.07 1.39 4.54
N GLY A 34 -3.83 2.36 4.04
CA GLY A 34 -3.34 3.38 3.11
C GLY A 34 -2.31 4.30 3.75
N ALA A 35 -2.56 4.82 4.96
CA ALA A 35 -1.63 5.68 5.67
C ALA A 35 -0.30 4.97 5.97
N ILE A 36 -0.37 3.75 6.51
CA ILE A 36 0.82 2.94 6.80
C ILE A 36 1.58 2.63 5.51
N SER A 37 0.88 2.20 4.47
CA SER A 37 1.48 1.84 3.18
C SER A 37 2.08 3.05 2.47
N PHE A 38 1.47 4.22 2.60
CA PHE A 38 1.99 5.46 2.04
C PHE A 38 3.33 5.84 2.68
N VAL A 39 3.41 5.83 4.02
CA VAL A 39 4.65 6.16 4.74
C VAL A 39 5.77 5.16 4.40
N LEU A 40 5.47 3.86 4.46
CA LEU A 40 6.47 2.83 4.14
C LEU A 40 6.86 2.86 2.66
N GLY A 41 5.88 3.00 1.76
CA GLY A 41 6.10 3.05 0.32
C GLY A 41 6.89 4.30 -0.10
N LEU A 42 6.61 5.45 0.51
CA LEU A 42 7.37 6.68 0.31
C LEU A 42 8.84 6.47 0.73
N THR A 43 9.06 5.94 1.92
CA THR A 43 10.41 5.68 2.45
C THR A 43 11.20 4.73 1.54
N LEU A 44 10.59 3.61 1.14
CA LEU A 44 11.23 2.63 0.28
C LEU A 44 11.43 3.16 -1.15
N GLY A 45 10.50 3.92 -1.69
CA GLY A 45 10.62 4.53 -3.02
C GLY A 45 11.74 5.55 -3.10
N VAL A 46 11.86 6.42 -2.09
CA VAL A 46 13.00 7.34 -1.96
C VAL A 46 14.30 6.55 -1.82
N LEU A 47 14.34 5.53 -0.95
CA LEU A 47 15.51 4.70 -0.74
C LEU A 47 16.00 4.04 -2.05
N ILE A 48 15.11 3.46 -2.84
CA ILE A 48 15.45 2.89 -4.15
C ILE A 48 16.02 3.97 -5.06
N THR A 49 15.37 5.12 -5.13
CA THR A 49 15.78 6.22 -6.03
C THR A 49 17.15 6.77 -5.69
N VAL A 50 17.46 6.97 -4.42
CA VAL A 50 18.77 7.53 -4.01
C VAL A 50 19.91 6.52 -4.06
N THR A 51 19.61 5.21 -3.90
CA THR A 51 20.63 4.16 -3.88
C THR A 51 20.85 3.49 -5.24
N LYS A 52 20.00 3.76 -6.24
CA LYS A 52 20.18 3.22 -7.59
C LYS A 52 21.53 3.61 -8.21
N PRO A 53 22.05 2.88 -9.19
CA PRO A 53 23.25 3.24 -9.93
C PRO A 53 23.13 4.67 -10.51
N GLY A 54 24.12 5.52 -10.21
CA GLY A 54 24.10 6.95 -10.57
C GLY A 54 23.21 7.82 -9.66
N GLY A 55 22.67 7.27 -8.58
CA GLY A 55 21.94 8.03 -7.56
C GLY A 55 22.84 8.77 -6.58
N ILE A 56 22.26 9.70 -5.81
CA ILE A 56 22.98 10.59 -4.87
C ILE A 56 23.75 9.82 -3.79
N LEU A 57 23.18 8.70 -3.32
CA LEU A 57 23.75 7.80 -2.31
C LEU A 57 23.93 6.39 -2.89
N GLU A 58 24.55 6.29 -4.06
CA GLU A 58 24.70 5.01 -4.75
C GLU A 58 25.16 3.88 -3.83
N ASN A 59 24.31 2.86 -3.68
CA ASN A 59 24.64 1.63 -2.96
C ASN A 59 23.96 0.43 -3.64
N LYS A 60 24.73 -0.26 -4.48
CA LYS A 60 24.25 -1.39 -5.28
C LYS A 60 23.63 -2.52 -4.44
N VAL A 61 24.16 -2.76 -3.24
CA VAL A 61 23.67 -3.83 -2.37
C VAL A 61 22.29 -3.48 -1.81
N VAL A 62 22.13 -2.30 -1.25
CA VAL A 62 20.86 -1.81 -0.71
C VAL A 62 19.81 -1.75 -1.82
N TYR A 63 20.18 -1.15 -2.95
CA TYR A 63 19.30 -1.06 -4.12
C TYR A 63 18.80 -2.44 -4.55
N GLN A 64 19.70 -3.41 -4.77
CA GLN A 64 19.32 -4.74 -5.25
C GLN A 64 18.45 -5.49 -4.26
N ILE A 65 18.70 -5.38 -2.95
CA ILE A 65 17.89 -6.05 -1.93
C ILE A 65 16.47 -5.48 -1.94
N VAL A 66 16.34 -4.16 -1.84
CA VAL A 66 15.02 -3.50 -1.74
C VAL A 66 14.26 -3.68 -3.06
N ASP A 67 14.89 -3.48 -4.20
CA ASP A 67 14.29 -3.64 -5.52
C ASP A 67 13.75 -5.06 -5.76
N LYS A 68 14.54 -6.08 -5.42
CA LYS A 68 14.14 -7.49 -5.54
C LYS A 68 13.00 -7.84 -4.59
N LEU A 69 13.02 -7.35 -3.34
CA LEU A 69 11.94 -7.57 -2.38
C LEU A 69 10.63 -6.95 -2.87
N VAL A 70 10.67 -5.68 -3.28
CA VAL A 70 9.50 -4.98 -3.83
C VAL A 70 8.96 -5.70 -5.06
N SER A 71 9.83 -6.13 -5.97
CA SER A 71 9.45 -6.87 -7.18
C SER A 71 8.87 -8.24 -6.86
N LEU A 72 9.42 -8.95 -5.88
CA LEU A 72 8.92 -10.24 -5.41
C LEU A 72 7.49 -10.13 -4.89
N PHE A 73 7.22 -9.18 -3.98
CA PHE A 73 5.87 -9.00 -3.43
C PHE A 73 4.85 -8.58 -4.50
N ARG A 74 5.26 -7.82 -5.51
CA ARG A 74 4.39 -7.44 -6.64
C ARG A 74 4.10 -8.59 -7.60
N SER A 75 4.97 -9.57 -7.70
CA SER A 75 4.75 -10.74 -8.56
C SER A 75 3.82 -11.78 -7.94
N ILE A 76 3.58 -11.71 -6.62
CA ILE A 76 2.64 -12.60 -5.94
C ILE A 76 1.21 -12.07 -6.12
N PRO A 77 0.27 -12.85 -6.68
CA PRO A 77 -1.13 -12.47 -6.71
C PRO A 77 -1.66 -12.15 -5.30
N PHE A 78 -2.38 -11.03 -5.15
CA PHE A 78 -2.82 -10.54 -3.84
C PHE A 78 -3.57 -11.59 -3.02
N ILE A 79 -4.38 -12.42 -3.66
CA ILE A 79 -5.14 -13.49 -2.97
C ILE A 79 -4.22 -14.51 -2.29
N ILE A 80 -3.09 -14.84 -2.93
CA ILE A 80 -2.08 -15.75 -2.38
C ILE A 80 -1.33 -15.05 -1.24
N LEU A 81 -0.93 -13.80 -1.45
CA LEU A 81 -0.27 -12.99 -0.44
C LEU A 81 -1.12 -12.86 0.83
N LEU A 82 -2.43 -12.60 0.67
CA LEU A 82 -3.39 -12.50 1.76
C LEU A 82 -3.40 -13.77 2.62
N THR A 83 -3.54 -14.93 2.00
CA THR A 83 -3.55 -16.21 2.73
C THR A 83 -2.22 -16.52 3.41
N TRP A 84 -1.11 -16.17 2.74
CA TRP A 84 0.24 -16.40 3.27
C TRP A 84 0.59 -15.49 4.45
N VAL A 85 0.09 -14.26 4.45
CA VAL A 85 0.32 -13.27 5.53
C VAL A 85 -0.66 -13.43 6.70
N MET A 86 -1.76 -14.20 6.56
CA MET A 86 -2.74 -14.43 7.64
C MET A 86 -2.11 -14.88 8.97
N PRO A 87 -1.19 -15.86 9.01
CA PRO A 87 -0.56 -16.27 10.29
C PRO A 87 0.20 -15.12 10.95
N PHE A 88 0.89 -14.31 10.16
CA PHE A 88 1.59 -13.12 10.64
C PHE A 88 0.62 -12.06 11.18
N SER A 89 -0.52 -11.85 10.50
CA SER A 89 -1.57 -10.95 10.98
C SER A 89 -2.10 -11.37 12.34
N ARG A 90 -2.27 -12.68 12.59
CA ARG A 90 -2.67 -13.20 13.91
C ARG A 90 -1.66 -12.88 15.01
N VAL A 91 -0.38 -12.95 14.71
CA VAL A 91 0.67 -12.64 15.68
C VAL A 91 0.71 -11.15 16.01
N VAL A 92 0.60 -10.28 14.99
CA VAL A 92 0.73 -8.83 15.17
C VAL A 92 -0.54 -8.18 15.71
N MET A 93 -1.71 -8.59 15.19
CA MET A 93 -3.01 -7.97 15.50
C MET A 93 -3.87 -8.80 16.46
N GLY A 94 -3.42 -9.99 16.85
CA GLY A 94 -4.19 -10.93 17.66
C GLY A 94 -5.32 -11.64 16.90
N THR A 95 -5.57 -11.26 15.64
CA THR A 95 -6.61 -11.86 14.79
C THR A 95 -6.22 -11.77 13.31
N ALA A 96 -6.74 -12.69 12.51
CA ALA A 96 -6.67 -12.62 11.04
C ALA A 96 -8.02 -12.25 10.42
N LEU A 97 -9.03 -11.94 11.24
CA LEU A 97 -10.40 -11.66 10.81
C LEU A 97 -10.76 -10.21 11.07
N TYR A 98 -11.83 -9.75 10.41
CA TYR A 98 -12.37 -8.39 10.52
C TYR A 98 -11.38 -7.29 10.12
N VAL A 99 -11.72 -6.05 10.40
CA VAL A 99 -10.93 -4.85 10.07
C VAL A 99 -9.48 -4.96 10.54
N ARG A 100 -9.26 -5.34 11.81
CA ARG A 100 -7.91 -5.44 12.39
C ARG A 100 -7.06 -6.49 11.68
N GLY A 101 -7.62 -7.66 11.40
CA GLY A 101 -6.90 -8.74 10.72
C GLY A 101 -6.57 -8.44 9.26
N ALA A 102 -7.39 -7.62 8.59
CA ALA A 102 -7.20 -7.25 7.20
C ALA A 102 -6.12 -6.18 6.97
N ILE A 103 -5.82 -5.34 7.97
CA ILE A 103 -4.85 -4.23 7.81
C ILE A 103 -3.49 -4.75 7.39
N VAL A 104 -2.97 -5.80 8.04
CA VAL A 104 -1.61 -6.31 7.77
C VAL A 104 -1.46 -6.81 6.33
N PRO A 105 -2.29 -7.72 5.81
CA PRO A 105 -2.17 -8.17 4.42
C PRO A 105 -2.43 -7.05 3.41
N LEU A 106 -3.30 -6.09 3.70
CA LEU A 106 -3.51 -4.91 2.86
C LEU A 106 -2.24 -4.05 2.77
N VAL A 107 -1.55 -3.84 3.89
CA VAL A 107 -0.27 -3.11 3.93
C VAL A 107 0.79 -3.86 3.10
N PHE A 108 0.93 -5.18 3.27
CA PHE A 108 1.89 -5.97 2.49
C PHE A 108 1.64 -5.91 0.98
N GLY A 109 0.37 -5.84 0.56
CA GLY A 109 0.01 -5.67 -0.85
C GLY A 109 0.22 -4.26 -1.38
N ALA A 110 -0.08 -3.24 -0.58
CA ALA A 110 -0.05 -1.85 -1.01
C ALA A 110 1.35 -1.21 -0.96
N VAL A 111 2.20 -1.58 0.01
CA VAL A 111 3.56 -1.01 0.14
C VAL A 111 4.38 -1.14 -1.14
N PRO A 112 4.51 -2.33 -1.77
CA PRO A 112 5.27 -2.47 -3.02
C PRO A 112 4.69 -1.63 -4.17
N PHE A 113 3.37 -1.44 -4.19
CA PHE A 113 2.71 -0.59 -5.17
C PHE A 113 3.10 0.88 -4.97
N PHE A 114 2.93 1.42 -3.76
CA PHE A 114 3.31 2.80 -3.43
C PHE A 114 4.81 3.05 -3.67
N THR A 115 5.66 2.10 -3.32
CA THR A 115 7.12 2.18 -3.56
C THR A 115 7.41 2.46 -5.04
N ARG A 116 6.78 1.73 -5.95
CA ARG A 116 7.00 1.92 -7.40
C ARG A 116 6.38 3.21 -7.93
N GLN A 117 5.26 3.67 -7.36
CA GLN A 117 4.68 4.97 -7.74
C GLN A 117 5.61 6.12 -7.35
N VAL A 118 6.19 6.07 -6.15
CA VAL A 118 7.16 7.07 -5.69
C VAL A 118 8.44 7.04 -6.52
N GLU A 119 8.97 5.85 -6.79
CA GLU A 119 10.15 5.71 -7.67
C GLU A 119 9.90 6.29 -9.07
N GLY A 120 8.73 5.99 -9.67
CA GLY A 120 8.32 6.52 -10.96
C GLY A 120 8.21 8.04 -10.96
N ALA A 121 7.51 8.60 -9.96
CA ALA A 121 7.36 10.04 -9.82
C ALA A 121 8.71 10.77 -9.65
N LEU A 122 9.62 10.19 -8.86
CA LEU A 122 10.95 10.75 -8.68
C LEU A 122 11.85 10.59 -9.93
N ALA A 123 11.62 9.57 -10.76
CA ALA A 123 12.35 9.38 -12.00
C ALA A 123 11.95 10.39 -13.10
N GLU A 124 10.75 10.98 -13.00
CA GLU A 124 10.28 12.03 -13.91
C GLU A 124 10.85 13.42 -13.58
N LEU A 125 11.52 13.57 -12.43
CA LEU A 125 12.15 14.85 -12.08
C LEU A 125 13.33 15.14 -13.04
N ASP A 126 13.39 16.39 -13.49
CA ASP A 126 14.48 16.86 -14.34
C ASP A 126 15.82 16.74 -13.61
N GLY A 127 16.80 16.07 -14.24
CA GLY A 127 18.15 15.93 -13.71
C GLY A 127 18.83 17.27 -13.39
N GLY A 128 18.46 18.31 -14.11
CA GLY A 128 18.95 19.68 -13.88
C GLY A 128 18.58 20.24 -12.51
N LEU A 129 17.46 19.81 -11.90
CA LEU A 129 17.09 20.19 -10.53
C LEU A 129 18.05 19.58 -9.50
N ILE A 130 18.47 18.34 -9.74
CA ILE A 130 19.41 17.65 -8.86
C ILE A 130 20.79 18.27 -8.98
N GLU A 131 21.25 18.56 -10.21
CA GLU A 131 22.53 19.25 -10.45
C GLU A 131 22.55 20.65 -9.83
N ALA A 132 21.47 21.41 -9.97
CA ALA A 132 21.33 22.73 -9.35
C ALA A 132 21.40 22.65 -7.83
N ALA A 133 20.71 21.69 -7.20
CA ALA A 133 20.76 21.49 -5.77
C ALA A 133 22.16 21.10 -5.27
N LEU A 134 22.84 20.22 -5.99
CA LEU A 134 24.22 19.81 -5.64
C LEU A 134 25.25 20.94 -5.83
N SER A 135 25.02 21.86 -6.77
CA SER A 135 25.90 23.02 -7.00
C SER A 135 25.74 24.13 -5.96
N MET A 136 24.61 24.13 -5.25
CA MET A 136 24.34 25.10 -4.16
C MET A 136 24.83 24.63 -2.79
N GLY A 137 25.32 23.38 -2.66
CA GLY A 137 25.87 22.81 -1.43
C GLY A 137 24.88 21.93 -0.67
#